data_0a7c668f4300dc110b2d259be9fc7ef8
#
_entry.id   0a7c668f4300dc110b2d259be9fc7ef8
#
_cell.length_a   1.000
_cell.length_b   1.000
_cell.length_c   1.000
_cell.angle_alpha   90.00
_cell.angle_beta   90.00
_cell.angle_gamma   90.00
#
_symmetry.space_group_name_H-M   'P 1'
#
loop_
_entity.id
_entity.type
_entity.pdbx_description
1 polymer ?
#
loop_
_entity_poly.entity_id
_entity_poly.type
_entity_poly.pdbx_seq_one_letter_code
_entity_poly.pdbx_strand_id
1 'polypeptide(L)'
;MAQLCHGLKQRFGVGSPKATAVPHFSYHISPEYDLEALKQVLAETAVSTPPFTGKTTGIGIFPGDEPVVYIPVARTPELQALHDILWPRLQNITQGSAPESAYYAASNWFPHITLGHSDINAGNLGPIVTWLNGQSLAWEIQVTNLTLLYDNGERHVPLHRAELQS
;
A
#
# COMPACT_ATOMS: atom_id res chain seq x y z
N MET A 1 4.59 7.90 10.89
CA MET A 1 3.43 8.01 9.98
C MET A 1 2.32 8.90 10.55
N ALA A 2 1.74 8.67 11.72
CA ALA A 2 0.63 9.49 12.26
C ALA A 2 0.90 11.00 12.30
N GLN A 3 2.09 11.42 12.74
CA GLN A 3 2.49 12.84 12.75
C GLN A 3 2.57 13.43 11.33
N LEU A 4 3.03 12.64 10.36
CA LEU A 4 3.12 13.04 8.96
C LEU A 4 1.72 13.28 8.36
N CYS A 5 0.80 12.32 8.54
CA CYS A 5 -0.58 12.46 8.09
C CYS A 5 -1.29 13.63 8.77
N HIS A 6 -1.06 13.82 10.08
CA HIS A 6 -1.59 14.97 10.80
C HIS A 6 -1.06 16.31 10.23
N GLY A 7 0.24 16.39 9.94
CA GLY A 7 0.85 17.58 9.34
C GLY A 7 0.32 17.88 7.94
N LEU A 8 0.12 16.87 7.10
CA LEU A 8 -0.50 17.03 5.78
C LEU A 8 -1.92 17.57 5.88
N LYS A 9 -2.72 17.01 6.79
CA LYS A 9 -4.10 17.45 7.01
C LYS A 9 -4.16 18.90 7.50
N GLN A 10 -3.35 19.26 8.50
CA GLN A 10 -3.38 20.58 9.10
C GLN A 10 -2.86 21.69 8.17
N ARG A 11 -1.87 21.39 7.36
CA ARG A 11 -1.20 22.38 6.51
C ARG A 11 -1.83 22.55 5.14
N PHE A 12 -2.30 21.43 4.55
CA PHE A 12 -2.72 21.37 3.15
C PHE A 12 -4.13 20.83 2.95
N GLY A 13 -4.82 20.46 4.02
CA GLY A 13 -6.15 19.83 3.92
C GLY A 13 -6.11 18.39 3.41
N VAL A 14 -4.92 17.81 3.19
CA VAL A 14 -4.72 16.46 2.66
C VAL A 14 -4.93 15.43 3.77
N GLY A 15 -5.86 14.56 3.59
CA GLY A 15 -6.22 13.56 4.59
C GLY A 15 -7.49 12.83 4.24
N SER A 16 -7.63 12.48 2.95
CA SER A 16 -8.74 11.64 2.48
C SER A 16 -8.86 10.39 3.36
N PRO A 17 -10.04 10.05 3.87
CA PRO A 17 -10.28 8.80 4.58
C PRO A 17 -9.93 7.56 3.74
N LYS A 18 -9.91 7.69 2.42
CA LYS A 18 -9.47 6.65 1.48
C LYS A 18 -7.95 6.46 1.48
N ALA A 19 -7.18 7.49 1.86
CA ALA A 19 -5.73 7.40 1.94
C ALA A 19 -5.22 6.79 3.24
N THR A 20 -6.04 6.06 3.99
CA THR A 20 -5.64 5.17 5.07
C THR A 20 -5.94 5.57 6.51
N ALA A 21 -6.95 4.94 7.05
CA ALA A 21 -7.02 4.69 8.48
C ALA A 21 -5.83 3.82 8.97
N VAL A 22 -5.20 3.06 8.08
CA VAL A 22 -4.05 2.17 8.36
C VAL A 22 -3.00 2.35 7.28
N PRO A 23 -1.80 2.87 7.58
CA PRO A 23 -0.70 2.93 6.62
C PRO A 23 -0.35 1.52 6.13
N HIS A 24 -0.36 1.33 4.82
CA HIS A 24 -0.07 0.04 4.20
C HIS A 24 0.58 0.22 2.82
N PHE A 25 1.14 -0.83 2.29
CA PHE A 25 1.45 -0.99 0.89
C PHE A 25 0.77 -2.26 0.38
N SER A 26 0.38 -2.27 -0.89
CA SER A 26 -0.43 -3.33 -1.46
C SER A 26 0.40 -4.29 -2.29
N TYR A 27 0.11 -5.58 -2.17
CA TYR A 27 0.68 -6.63 -3.02
C TYR A 27 -0.20 -6.89 -4.24
N HIS A 28 -1.49 -6.67 -4.11
CA HIS A 28 -2.49 -6.97 -5.12
C HIS A 28 -3.76 -6.18 -4.86
N ILE A 29 -4.46 -5.81 -5.91
CA ILE A 29 -5.83 -5.28 -5.85
C ILE A 29 -6.71 -5.99 -6.88
N SER A 30 -7.99 -6.17 -6.55
CA SER A 30 -9.01 -6.70 -7.43
C SER A 30 -10.36 -6.13 -7.04
N PRO A 31 -11.30 -5.99 -7.98
CA PRO A 31 -12.67 -5.61 -7.66
C PRO A 31 -13.35 -6.63 -6.75
N GLU A 32 -13.05 -7.90 -6.93
CA GLU A 32 -13.69 -9.00 -6.21
C GLU A 32 -12.73 -10.18 -6.05
N TYR A 33 -12.85 -10.88 -4.93
CA TYR A 33 -12.15 -12.14 -4.63
C TYR A 33 -13.13 -13.19 -4.14
N ASP A 34 -12.80 -14.47 -4.36
CA ASP A 34 -13.31 -15.52 -3.51
C ASP A 34 -12.74 -15.35 -2.10
N LEU A 35 -13.57 -14.90 -1.16
CA LEU A 35 -13.12 -14.51 0.18
C LEU A 35 -12.60 -15.69 1.00
N GLU A 36 -13.18 -16.88 0.86
CA GLU A 36 -12.70 -18.03 1.63
C GLU A 36 -11.37 -18.55 1.06
N ALA A 37 -11.23 -18.60 -0.26
CA ALA A 37 -9.96 -18.92 -0.90
C ALA A 37 -8.88 -17.88 -0.56
N LEU A 38 -9.24 -16.58 -0.51
CA LEU A 38 -8.31 -15.52 -0.13
C LEU A 38 -7.80 -15.69 1.30
N LYS A 39 -8.69 -15.92 2.28
CA LYS A 39 -8.30 -16.17 3.67
C LYS A 39 -7.34 -17.35 3.78
N GLN A 40 -7.61 -18.43 3.04
CA GLN A 40 -6.72 -19.59 2.99
C GLN A 40 -5.35 -19.24 2.40
N VAL A 41 -5.30 -18.53 1.27
CA VAL A 41 -4.04 -18.09 0.65
C VAL A 41 -3.21 -17.25 1.62
N LEU A 42 -3.85 -16.30 2.32
CA LEU A 42 -3.17 -15.44 3.29
C LEU A 42 -2.64 -16.25 4.47
N ALA A 43 -3.45 -17.15 5.03
CA ALA A 43 -3.05 -17.99 6.18
C ALA A 43 -1.87 -18.91 5.83
N GLU A 44 -1.95 -19.65 4.71
CA GLU A 44 -0.88 -20.56 4.27
C GLU A 44 0.42 -19.80 3.96
N THR A 45 0.32 -18.65 3.32
CA THR A 45 1.49 -17.81 3.01
C THR A 45 2.11 -17.25 4.28
N ALA A 46 1.28 -16.80 5.23
CA ALA A 46 1.76 -16.24 6.49
C ALA A 46 2.49 -17.28 7.38
N VAL A 47 2.01 -18.51 7.42
CA VAL A 47 2.68 -19.61 8.18
C VAL A 47 4.08 -19.92 7.62
N SER A 48 4.29 -19.78 6.31
CA SER A 48 5.54 -20.10 5.64
C SER A 48 6.48 -18.91 5.44
N THR A 49 6.13 -17.74 5.93
CA THR A 49 6.88 -16.50 5.73
C THR A 49 7.28 -15.89 7.08
N PRO A 50 8.57 -15.84 7.42
CA PRO A 50 9.00 -15.14 8.63
C PRO A 50 8.80 -13.63 8.50
N PRO A 51 8.55 -12.93 9.63
CA PRO A 51 8.58 -11.47 9.66
C PRO A 51 9.93 -10.93 9.17
N PHE A 52 9.90 -9.81 8.47
CA PHE A 52 11.12 -9.18 7.96
C PHE A 52 11.05 -7.65 8.03
N THR A 53 12.20 -7.00 7.83
CA THR A 53 12.29 -5.54 7.84
C THR A 53 12.22 -5.00 6.42
N GLY A 54 11.20 -4.18 6.16
CA GLY A 54 11.12 -3.33 4.98
C GLY A 54 11.77 -1.96 5.22
N LYS A 55 12.06 -1.23 4.14
CA LYS A 55 12.65 0.12 4.20
C LYS A 55 11.91 1.08 3.29
N THR A 56 11.65 2.28 3.79
CA THR A 56 11.15 3.38 2.97
C THR A 56 12.31 4.25 2.47
N THR A 57 12.13 4.95 1.34
CA THR A 57 13.25 5.59 0.62
C THR A 57 13.05 7.05 0.26
N GLY A 58 11.99 7.70 0.71
CA GLY A 58 11.77 9.13 0.41
C GLY A 58 10.38 9.44 -0.12
N ILE A 59 10.26 10.25 -1.18
CA ILE A 59 8.99 10.71 -1.76
C ILE A 59 8.90 10.23 -3.20
N GLY A 60 7.71 9.79 -3.61
CA GLY A 60 7.36 9.55 -5.00
C GLY A 60 6.05 10.22 -5.38
N ILE A 61 5.86 10.41 -6.67
CA ILE A 61 4.64 10.98 -7.25
C ILE A 61 4.26 10.14 -8.46
N PHE A 62 3.04 9.61 -8.48
CA PHE A 62 2.43 9.18 -9.73
C PHE A 62 1.78 10.40 -10.37
N PRO A 63 2.20 10.79 -11.58
CA PRO A 63 1.69 11.99 -12.23
C PRO A 63 0.29 11.77 -12.79
N GLY A 64 -0.45 12.86 -13.01
CA GLY A 64 -1.78 12.88 -13.59
C GLY A 64 -2.53 14.13 -13.15
N ASP A 65 -3.78 14.25 -13.58
CA ASP A 65 -4.66 15.36 -13.18
C ASP A 65 -4.96 15.28 -11.67
N GLU A 66 -5.01 14.07 -11.13
CA GLU A 66 -5.09 13.78 -9.69
C GLU A 66 -3.80 13.07 -9.26
N PRO A 67 -2.72 13.80 -8.98
CA PRO A 67 -1.46 13.17 -8.64
C PRO A 67 -1.52 12.44 -7.30
N VAL A 68 -0.85 11.28 -7.23
CA VAL A 68 -0.72 10.52 -5.99
C VAL A 68 0.65 10.78 -5.39
N VAL A 69 0.69 11.30 -4.17
CA VAL A 69 1.93 11.45 -3.40
C VAL A 69 2.08 10.26 -2.45
N TYR A 70 3.24 9.64 -2.46
CA TYR A 70 3.48 8.41 -1.71
C TYR A 70 4.91 8.32 -1.16
N ILE A 71 5.13 7.39 -0.26
CA ILE A 71 6.44 6.98 0.23
C ILE A 71 6.81 5.65 -0.44
N PRO A 72 7.88 5.58 -1.25
CA PRO A 72 8.35 4.33 -1.83
C PRO A 72 8.83 3.35 -0.76
N VAL A 73 8.53 2.07 -0.94
CA VAL A 73 9.10 0.97 -0.16
C VAL A 73 10.14 0.25 -1.02
N ALA A 74 11.32 0.03 -0.49
CA ALA A 74 12.38 -0.66 -1.23
C ALA A 74 12.00 -2.11 -1.52
N ARG A 75 12.15 -2.56 -2.77
CA ARG A 75 11.95 -3.96 -3.16
C ARG A 75 13.16 -4.79 -2.72
N THR A 76 13.19 -5.15 -1.42
CA THR A 76 14.19 -6.08 -0.92
C THR A 76 13.94 -7.49 -1.44
N PRO A 77 14.94 -8.40 -1.41
CA PRO A 77 14.74 -9.79 -1.82
C PRO A 77 13.59 -10.48 -1.09
N GLU A 78 13.43 -10.24 0.21
CA GLU A 78 12.37 -10.81 1.04
C GLU A 78 10.99 -10.30 0.60
N LEU A 79 10.89 -8.99 0.35
CA LEU A 79 9.65 -8.37 -0.10
C LEU A 79 9.27 -8.86 -1.50
N GLN A 80 10.25 -9.01 -2.40
CA GLN A 80 10.03 -9.55 -3.73
C GLN A 80 9.62 -11.02 -3.67
N ALA A 81 10.29 -11.85 -2.86
CA ALA A 81 9.95 -13.26 -2.72
C ALA A 81 8.52 -13.45 -2.22
N LEU A 82 8.07 -12.65 -1.26
CA LEU A 82 6.69 -12.69 -0.77
C LEU A 82 5.68 -12.29 -1.88
N HIS A 83 6.00 -11.26 -2.66
CA HIS A 83 5.17 -10.86 -3.79
C HIS A 83 5.08 -11.97 -4.85
N ASP A 84 6.20 -12.62 -5.18
CA ASP A 84 6.26 -13.69 -6.19
C ASP A 84 5.46 -14.93 -5.76
N ILE A 85 5.32 -15.16 -4.46
CA ILE A 85 4.44 -16.21 -3.91
C ILE A 85 2.96 -15.79 -3.98
N LEU A 86 2.66 -14.55 -3.59
CA LEU A 86 1.28 -14.07 -3.48
C LEU A 86 0.63 -13.83 -4.84
N TRP A 87 1.34 -13.16 -5.76
CA TRP A 87 0.77 -12.71 -7.03
C TRP A 87 0.04 -13.80 -7.81
N PRO A 88 0.66 -14.96 -8.17
CA PRO A 88 -0.02 -15.99 -8.95
C PRO A 88 -1.19 -16.61 -8.20
N ARG A 89 -1.09 -16.74 -6.87
CA ARG A 89 -2.15 -17.33 -6.05
C ARG A 89 -3.38 -16.42 -6.00
N LEU A 90 -3.16 -15.11 -5.86
CA LEU A 90 -4.22 -14.12 -5.81
C LEU A 90 -4.90 -13.93 -7.17
N GLN A 91 -4.13 -13.99 -8.27
CA GLN A 91 -4.69 -13.95 -9.63
C GLN A 91 -5.68 -15.09 -9.89
N ASN A 92 -5.43 -16.28 -9.34
CA ASN A 92 -6.28 -17.47 -9.55
C ASN A 92 -7.62 -17.40 -8.81
N ILE A 93 -7.77 -16.51 -7.85
CA ILE A 93 -8.98 -16.36 -7.02
C ILE A 93 -9.69 -15.02 -7.20
N THR A 94 -9.22 -14.18 -8.13
CA THR A 94 -9.89 -12.94 -8.50
C THR A 94 -11.05 -13.20 -9.41
N GLN A 95 -12.10 -12.40 -9.27
CA GLN A 95 -13.24 -12.35 -10.18
C GLN A 95 -13.25 -10.99 -10.87
N GLY A 96 -13.42 -11.00 -12.19
CA GLY A 96 -13.32 -9.78 -12.98
C GLY A 96 -11.88 -9.33 -13.22
N SER A 97 -11.72 -8.26 -14.00
CA SER A 97 -10.43 -7.61 -14.24
C SER A 97 -10.53 -6.13 -13.91
N ALA A 98 -9.58 -5.64 -13.11
CA ALA A 98 -9.36 -4.21 -12.96
C ALA A 98 -8.13 -3.83 -13.78
N PRO A 99 -8.18 -2.79 -14.61
CA PRO A 99 -7.00 -2.30 -15.32
C PRO A 99 -5.82 -2.03 -14.37
N GLU A 100 -6.12 -1.57 -13.15
CA GLU A 100 -5.16 -1.27 -12.11
C GLU A 100 -4.40 -2.51 -11.61
N SER A 101 -4.99 -3.70 -11.73
CA SER A 101 -4.31 -4.93 -11.29
C SER A 101 -3.00 -5.18 -12.04
N ALA A 102 -2.89 -4.70 -13.29
CA ALA A 102 -1.66 -4.80 -14.08
C ALA A 102 -0.46 -4.08 -13.45
N TYR A 103 -0.68 -3.04 -12.63
CA TYR A 103 0.39 -2.34 -11.92
C TYR A 103 1.01 -3.18 -10.80
N TYR A 104 0.31 -4.23 -10.38
CA TYR A 104 0.77 -5.14 -9.32
C TYR A 104 1.45 -6.41 -9.86
N ALA A 105 1.48 -6.60 -11.19
CA ALA A 105 2.24 -7.70 -11.81
C ALA A 105 3.74 -7.59 -11.46
N ALA A 106 4.42 -8.73 -11.34
CA ALA A 106 5.80 -8.81 -10.85
C ALA A 106 6.79 -7.85 -11.55
N SER A 107 6.60 -7.60 -12.86
CA SER A 107 7.42 -6.65 -13.64
C SER A 107 7.13 -5.19 -13.32
N ASN A 108 5.91 -4.87 -12.91
CA ASN A 108 5.41 -3.50 -12.76
C ASN A 108 5.21 -3.10 -11.30
N TRP A 109 5.20 -4.07 -10.38
CA TRP A 109 4.91 -3.82 -8.98
C TRP A 109 5.87 -2.82 -8.34
N PHE A 110 5.30 -1.76 -7.83
CA PHE A 110 6.03 -0.69 -7.17
C PHE A 110 5.43 -0.47 -5.77
N PRO A 111 5.94 -1.15 -4.73
CA PRO A 111 5.39 -1.03 -3.39
C PRO A 111 5.55 0.38 -2.84
N HIS A 112 4.44 0.94 -2.35
CA HIS A 112 4.39 2.32 -1.87
C HIS A 112 3.31 2.51 -0.80
N ILE A 113 3.52 3.49 0.07
CA ILE A 113 2.55 3.91 1.08
C ILE A 113 1.98 5.25 0.63
N THR A 114 0.71 5.28 0.25
CA THR A 114 0.04 6.49 -0.21
C THR A 114 -0.11 7.50 0.95
N LEU A 115 0.24 8.75 0.69
CA LEU A 115 0.07 9.88 1.61
C LEU A 115 -1.14 10.73 1.26
N GLY A 116 -1.44 10.89 -0.03
CA GLY A 116 -2.57 11.66 -0.52
C GLY A 116 -2.85 11.34 -1.99
N HIS A 117 -4.10 11.50 -2.40
CA HIS A 117 -4.60 11.19 -3.74
C HIS A 117 -5.59 12.27 -4.18
N SER A 118 -6.89 12.04 -4.15
CA SER A 118 -7.94 12.91 -4.70
C SER A 118 -8.02 14.34 -4.10
N ASP A 119 -7.31 14.59 -3.01
CA ASP A 119 -7.17 15.88 -2.35
C ASP A 119 -5.87 16.63 -2.72
N ILE A 120 -5.10 16.08 -3.67
CA ILE A 120 -3.88 16.69 -4.23
C ILE A 120 -4.17 17.18 -5.66
N ASN A 121 -3.71 18.38 -5.96
CA ASN A 121 -3.89 19.04 -7.26
C ASN A 121 -2.69 19.96 -7.58
N ALA A 122 -2.70 20.58 -8.76
CA ALA A 122 -1.61 21.44 -9.20
C ALA A 122 -1.31 22.62 -8.24
N GLY A 123 -2.33 23.09 -7.49
CA GLY A 123 -2.17 24.22 -6.57
C GLY A 123 -1.47 23.88 -5.27
N ASN A 124 -1.63 22.64 -4.77
CA ASN A 124 -1.05 22.23 -3.47
C ASN A 124 0.10 21.23 -3.58
N LEU A 125 0.32 20.58 -4.72
CA LEU A 125 1.38 19.59 -4.92
C LEU A 125 2.78 20.14 -4.60
N GLY A 126 3.14 21.29 -5.15
CA GLY A 126 4.46 21.91 -4.93
C GLY A 126 4.73 22.21 -3.45
N PRO A 127 3.86 22.93 -2.75
CA PRO A 127 3.95 23.13 -1.31
C PRO A 127 4.04 21.84 -0.47
N ILE A 128 3.26 20.80 -0.83
CA ILE A 128 3.28 19.49 -0.16
C ILE A 128 4.66 18.85 -0.31
N VAL A 129 5.18 18.76 -1.52
CA VAL A 129 6.50 18.16 -1.80
C VAL A 129 7.61 18.92 -1.09
N THR A 130 7.58 20.25 -1.10
CA THR A 130 8.53 21.09 -0.38
C THR A 130 8.53 20.80 1.12
N TRP A 131 7.34 20.68 1.71
CA TRP A 131 7.22 20.37 3.14
C TRP A 131 7.69 18.94 3.46
N LEU A 132 7.31 17.95 2.62
CA LEU A 132 7.72 16.55 2.78
C LEU A 132 9.23 16.37 2.67
N ASN A 133 9.90 17.15 1.80
CA ASN A 133 11.36 17.13 1.65
C ASN A 133 12.11 17.50 2.95
N GLY A 134 11.46 18.24 3.85
CA GLY A 134 11.99 18.55 5.17
C GLY A 134 11.70 17.49 6.25
N GLN A 135 11.03 16.38 5.89
CA GLN A 135 10.69 15.31 6.83
C GLN A 135 11.66 14.13 6.74
N SER A 136 11.82 13.41 7.84
CA SER A 136 12.53 12.11 7.81
C SER A 136 11.58 11.04 7.27
N LEU A 137 11.84 10.52 6.07
CA LEU A 137 10.99 9.54 5.37
C LEU A 137 11.71 8.20 5.12
N ALA A 138 12.96 8.07 5.54
CA ALA A 138 13.70 6.82 5.49
C ALA A 138 13.51 6.06 6.80
N TRP A 139 12.58 5.11 6.80
CA TRP A 139 12.24 4.30 7.99
C TRP A 139 12.54 2.83 7.76
N GLU A 140 12.82 2.14 8.85
CA GLU A 140 12.69 0.69 8.93
C GLU A 140 11.27 0.37 9.41
N ILE A 141 10.59 -0.52 8.69
CA ILE A 141 9.23 -0.97 9.00
C ILE A 141 9.22 -2.48 9.19
N GLN A 142 8.55 -2.96 10.22
CA GLN A 142 8.39 -4.40 10.43
C GLN A 142 7.21 -4.89 9.61
N VAL A 143 7.48 -5.78 8.66
CA VAL A 143 6.46 -6.49 7.91
C VAL A 143 6.13 -7.76 8.68
N THR A 144 4.99 -7.76 9.34
CA THR A 144 4.58 -8.81 10.28
C THR A 144 3.28 -9.49 9.92
N ASN A 145 2.58 -9.00 8.90
CA ASN A 145 1.26 -9.52 8.56
C ASN A 145 0.88 -9.31 7.10
N LEU A 146 -0.09 -10.09 6.66
CA LEU A 146 -0.86 -9.90 5.44
C LEU A 146 -2.29 -9.54 5.83
N THR A 147 -2.81 -8.48 5.26
CA THR A 147 -4.16 -7.99 5.61
C THR A 147 -5.00 -7.78 4.35
N LEU A 148 -6.21 -8.33 4.35
CA LEU A 148 -7.24 -7.95 3.40
C LEU A 148 -7.85 -6.63 3.84
N LEU A 149 -7.72 -5.62 2.99
CA LEU A 149 -8.41 -4.33 3.12
C LEU A 149 -9.59 -4.30 2.15
N TYR A 150 -10.73 -3.85 2.63
CA TYR A 150 -11.94 -3.64 1.85
C TYR A 150 -12.25 -2.15 1.75
N ASP A 151 -12.48 -1.65 0.53
CA ASP A 151 -12.98 -0.30 0.31
C ASP A 151 -14.52 -0.32 0.42
N ASN A 152 -15.06 0.30 1.46
CA ASN A 152 -16.50 0.42 1.66
C ASN A 152 -17.11 1.66 1.01
N GLY A 153 -16.34 2.36 0.14
CA GLY A 153 -16.71 3.62 -0.51
C GLY A 153 -16.34 4.87 0.28
N GLU A 154 -16.20 4.78 1.60
CA GLU A 154 -15.78 5.88 2.48
C GLU A 154 -14.33 5.74 2.93
N ARG A 155 -13.90 4.53 3.25
CA ARG A 155 -12.54 4.21 3.74
C ARG A 155 -12.19 2.74 3.54
N HIS A 156 -10.89 2.46 3.59
CA HIS A 156 -10.42 1.08 3.68
C HIS A 156 -10.59 0.55 5.10
N VAL A 157 -11.19 -0.64 5.23
CA VAL A 157 -11.37 -1.35 6.50
C VAL A 157 -10.70 -2.72 6.45
N PRO A 158 -9.96 -3.12 7.51
CA PRO A 158 -9.41 -4.47 7.60
C PRO A 158 -10.54 -5.50 7.78
N LEU A 159 -10.61 -6.50 6.89
CA LEU A 159 -11.55 -7.61 6.99
C LEU A 159 -10.92 -8.89 7.52
N HIS A 160 -9.66 -9.13 7.17
CA HIS A 160 -8.94 -10.33 7.61
C HIS A 160 -7.47 -10.01 7.75
N ARG A 161 -6.81 -10.60 8.75
CA ARG A 161 -5.38 -10.44 9.01
C ARG A 161 -4.74 -11.78 9.34
N ALA A 162 -3.64 -12.09 8.70
CA ALA A 162 -2.79 -13.26 8.96
C ALA A 162 -1.40 -12.78 9.40
N GLU A 163 -0.97 -13.18 10.60
CA GLU A 163 0.35 -12.83 11.13
C GLU A 163 1.42 -13.74 10.52
N LEU A 164 2.52 -13.13 10.05
CA LEU A 164 3.68 -13.86 9.56
C LEU A 164 4.31 -14.64 10.72
N GLN A 165 4.75 -15.87 10.45
CA GLN A 165 5.28 -16.78 11.45
C GLN A 165 6.71 -17.19 11.11
N SER A 166 7.50 -17.44 12.11
CA SER A 166 8.90 -17.92 11.99
C SER A 166 8.98 -19.43 12.10
#